data_d9400e79430436aa63c17b698d21c5d9
#
_entry.id   d9400e79430436aa63c17b698d21c5d9
#
_cell.length_a   1.000
_cell.length_b   1.000
_cell.length_c   1.000
_cell.angle_alpha   90.00
_cell.angle_beta   90.00
_cell.angle_gamma   90.00
#
_symmetry.space_group_name_H-M   'P 1'
#
loop_
_entity.id
_entity.type
_entity.pdbx_description
1 polymer ?
#
loop_
_entity_poly.entity_id
_entity_poly.type
_entity_poly.pdbx_seq_one_letter_code
_entity_poly.pdbx_strand_id
1 'polypeptide(L)'
;MIERRETRAKTDGAVSASRSRGRRARALTAISLAPLTWLAACAEPRDPGGQPLAEVKAPTATHAPSAKPGPAPPPTLRPSVGAAAFEPRLVRLEEGAMGTRIVIQSFTTPELEEASLKGAMLAALEEIRRLERLMTTWRDDSEVSRINAAAGGEPVAIGPDTFAVLEKSLWIAERSEGTFDISFEAMKGLWRFDEEKSDAIPSQKDIDQARKKIDWRKLSLDREARTAKLGEAGMRINLGGIAKGYAVDRAAAVLEQRGLAAFYVQAGGDLYVRGKKPDGKRFKVGVRDPRGKHDLDYFATIEVEDHAFSTAGDYERSFIKDGKRYHHIIDPRTGWPASACRSVTVWAKDAFMADAIDDAIFILGPEKGLALVESIDDAGAVIVDASNKVWISKRLEPHVHVFRRPTDAP
;
A
#
# COMPACT_ATOMS: atom_id res chain seq x y z
N MET A 1 -14.27 78.58 -8.77
CA MET A 1 -15.68 78.80 -9.11
C MET A 1 -16.34 77.42 -8.89
N ILE A 2 -16.92 77.18 -7.70
CA ILE A 2 -18.35 77.52 -7.39
C ILE A 2 -19.20 76.51 -8.23
N GLU A 3 -20.06 75.66 -7.70
CA GLU A 3 -20.90 75.50 -6.48
C GLU A 3 -21.56 74.11 -6.61
N ARG A 4 -21.59 73.23 -5.59
CA ARG A 4 -22.63 72.98 -4.57
C ARG A 4 -24.08 72.81 -5.07
N ARG A 5 -24.67 71.63 -4.71
CA ARG A 5 -25.76 71.43 -3.68
C ARG A 5 -26.54 70.16 -4.07
N GLU A 6 -26.66 69.21 -3.19
CA GLU A 6 -27.73 68.97 -2.19
C GLU A 6 -29.13 68.80 -2.83
N THR A 7 -29.97 67.82 -2.53
CA THR A 7 -30.47 67.28 -1.25
C THR A 7 -31.56 66.24 -1.48
N ARG A 8 -31.69 65.32 -0.48
CA ARG A 8 -32.93 64.78 0.13
C ARG A 8 -33.86 63.88 -0.72
N ALA A 9 -34.50 62.90 -0.17
CA ALA A 9 -34.66 62.17 1.09
C ALA A 9 -35.90 61.24 0.95
N LYS A 10 -35.90 60.18 1.73
CA LYS A 10 -37.04 59.51 2.40
C LYS A 10 -38.16 58.90 1.53
N THR A 11 -38.50 57.68 1.70
CA THR A 11 -39.46 57.19 2.70
C THR A 11 -39.50 55.65 2.72
N ASP A 12 -39.35 55.11 3.85
CA ASP A 12 -40.06 54.14 4.66
C ASP A 12 -41.05 53.17 3.97
N GLY A 13 -40.86 51.88 4.28
CA GLY A 13 -41.83 50.82 4.05
C GLY A 13 -41.42 49.54 4.73
N ALA A 14 -41.61 49.45 6.03
CA ALA A 14 -41.47 48.23 6.81
C ALA A 14 -42.72 47.34 6.66
N VAL A 15 -42.56 46.03 6.38
CA VAL A 15 -43.55 45.04 6.78
C VAL A 15 -42.86 43.72 7.10
N SER A 16 -42.86 43.44 8.36
CA SER A 16 -43.27 42.21 9.07
C SER A 16 -42.71 40.84 8.68
N ALA A 17 -42.12 40.31 9.70
CA ALA A 17 -41.65 38.96 10.02
C ALA A 17 -42.58 37.81 9.68
N SER A 18 -41.96 36.66 9.23
CA SER A 18 -42.41 35.37 9.78
C SER A 18 -41.20 34.43 9.87
N ARG A 19 -40.92 34.02 11.08
CA ARG A 19 -39.97 32.97 11.43
C ARG A 19 -40.56 31.63 11.07
N SER A 20 -39.88 30.84 10.20
CA SER A 20 -40.04 29.39 10.24
C SER A 20 -38.66 28.75 10.40
N ARG A 21 -38.42 28.24 11.59
CA ARG A 21 -37.28 27.37 11.92
C ARG A 21 -37.50 26.04 11.26
N GLY A 22 -36.94 25.81 10.09
CA GLY A 22 -36.76 24.48 9.50
C GLY A 22 -35.49 23.84 10.04
N ARG A 23 -35.64 22.93 11.00
CA ARG A 23 -34.59 21.95 11.38
C ARG A 23 -34.32 21.11 10.18
N ARG A 24 -33.21 21.30 9.49
CA ARG A 24 -32.66 20.29 8.55
C ARG A 24 -31.93 19.27 9.40
N ALA A 25 -32.60 18.15 9.61
CA ALA A 25 -31.97 16.90 10.03
C ALA A 25 -30.94 16.52 8.97
N ARG A 26 -29.67 16.47 9.35
CA ARG A 26 -28.63 15.83 8.54
C ARG A 26 -28.91 14.33 8.57
N ALA A 27 -29.39 13.81 7.46
CA ALA A 27 -29.37 12.38 7.21
C ALA A 27 -27.90 11.93 7.15
N LEU A 28 -27.49 11.13 8.12
CA LEU A 28 -26.30 10.30 8.04
C LEU A 28 -26.58 9.25 6.96
N THR A 29 -26.09 9.50 5.78
CA THR A 29 -26.06 8.49 4.72
C THR A 29 -25.04 7.44 5.16
N ALA A 30 -25.53 6.27 5.54
CA ALA A 30 -24.71 5.10 5.77
C ALA A 30 -24.03 4.75 4.43
N ILE A 31 -22.70 4.90 4.39
CA ILE A 31 -21.86 4.46 3.28
C ILE A 31 -21.93 2.94 3.28
N SER A 32 -22.68 2.38 2.33
CA SER A 32 -22.64 0.96 2.03
C SER A 32 -21.30 0.65 1.36
N LEU A 33 -20.35 0.20 2.14
CA LEU A 33 -19.13 -0.42 1.66
C LEU A 33 -19.50 -1.74 0.99
N ALA A 34 -19.57 -1.75 -0.33
CA ALA A 34 -19.54 -2.98 -1.10
C ALA A 34 -18.22 -3.69 -0.79
N PRO A 35 -18.21 -5.00 -0.51
CA PRO A 35 -16.98 -5.72 -0.22
C PRO A 35 -16.17 -5.87 -1.51
N LEU A 36 -15.20 -4.99 -1.76
CA LEU A 36 -14.10 -5.29 -2.68
C LEU A 36 -13.25 -6.36 -2.00
N THR A 37 -13.45 -7.60 -2.43
CA THR A 37 -12.68 -8.75 -1.96
C THR A 37 -11.27 -8.73 -2.56
N TRP A 38 -10.35 -8.04 -1.92
CA TRP A 38 -8.93 -8.18 -2.15
C TRP A 38 -8.39 -9.34 -1.32
N LEU A 39 -8.42 -10.55 -1.88
CA LEU A 39 -7.67 -11.68 -1.35
C LEU A 39 -6.29 -11.67 -2.00
N ALA A 40 -5.38 -10.88 -1.45
CA ALA A 40 -3.98 -10.97 -1.84
C ALA A 40 -3.27 -12.06 -1.03
N ALA A 41 -2.64 -12.90 -1.73
CA ALA A 41 -1.40 -13.58 -1.44
C ALA A 41 -1.28 -14.47 -0.20
N CYS A 42 -2.02 -15.55 -0.13
CA CYS A 42 -1.61 -16.83 0.49
C CYS A 42 -2.64 -17.93 0.18
N ALA A 43 -3.19 -17.95 -1.05
CA ALA A 43 -3.93 -19.12 -1.54
C ALA A 43 -2.96 -20.01 -2.31
N GLU A 44 -2.88 -21.26 -1.95
CA GLU A 44 -2.13 -22.25 -2.73
C GLU A 44 -2.70 -22.34 -4.15
N PRO A 45 -1.86 -22.35 -5.20
CA PRO A 45 -2.33 -22.66 -6.55
C PRO A 45 -2.83 -24.10 -6.60
N ARG A 46 -4.09 -24.31 -6.92
CA ARG A 46 -4.61 -25.63 -7.27
C ARG A 46 -4.15 -25.97 -8.68
N ASP A 47 -3.47 -27.09 -8.81
CA ASP A 47 -3.14 -27.69 -10.10
C ASP A 47 -4.44 -28.06 -10.86
N PRO A 48 -4.60 -27.71 -12.13
CA PRO A 48 -5.72 -28.14 -12.93
C PRO A 48 -5.41 -29.51 -13.56
N GLY A 49 -5.53 -30.57 -12.79
CA GLY A 49 -5.30 -31.91 -13.30
C GLY A 49 -5.45 -32.98 -12.23
N GLY A 50 -6.66 -33.04 -11.62
CA GLY A 50 -6.96 -34.09 -10.67
C GLY A 50 -7.27 -35.42 -11.34
N GLN A 51 -6.40 -36.42 -11.21
CA GLN A 51 -6.80 -37.81 -11.21
C GLN A 51 -6.42 -38.42 -9.87
N PRO A 52 -7.28 -39.26 -9.26
CA PRO A 52 -7.01 -39.92 -7.99
C PRO A 52 -6.01 -41.04 -8.17
N LEU A 53 -4.98 -41.11 -7.33
CA LEU A 53 -4.02 -42.18 -7.26
C LEU A 53 -4.68 -43.42 -6.70
N ALA A 54 -4.47 -44.55 -7.40
CA ALA A 54 -5.01 -45.86 -7.13
C ALA A 54 -4.57 -46.41 -5.76
N GLU A 55 -5.51 -47.02 -5.08
CA GLU A 55 -5.38 -47.77 -3.83
C GLU A 55 -4.45 -49.01 -4.06
N VAL A 56 -3.34 -49.07 -3.35
CA VAL A 56 -2.48 -50.24 -3.33
C VAL A 56 -2.98 -51.17 -2.23
N LYS A 57 -3.51 -52.34 -2.63
CA LYS A 57 -3.92 -53.42 -1.74
C LYS A 57 -2.70 -54.09 -1.07
N ALA A 58 -2.77 -54.23 0.25
CA ALA A 58 -1.81 -54.99 1.04
C ALA A 58 -1.93 -56.54 0.80
N PRO A 59 -0.82 -57.28 0.82
CA PRO A 59 -0.87 -58.74 0.63
C PRO A 59 -1.32 -59.47 1.90
N THR A 60 -2.10 -60.52 1.68
CA THR A 60 -2.67 -61.44 2.66
C THR A 60 -1.60 -62.25 3.39
N ALA A 61 -1.70 -62.30 4.73
CA ALA A 61 -0.83 -63.12 5.59
C ALA A 61 -1.22 -64.59 5.59
N THR A 62 -0.22 -65.46 5.34
CA THR A 62 -0.29 -66.90 5.48
C THR A 62 0.00 -67.34 6.92
N HIS A 63 -0.80 -68.30 7.43
CA HIS A 63 -0.68 -68.93 8.75
C HIS A 63 0.63 -69.68 8.93
N ALA A 64 1.27 -69.57 10.10
CA ALA A 64 2.30 -70.49 10.63
C ALA A 64 1.99 -70.88 12.10
N PRO A 65 2.45 -72.03 12.59
CA PRO A 65 1.82 -72.76 13.66
C PRO A 65 2.20 -72.38 15.09
N SER A 66 1.32 -72.75 16.04
CA SER A 66 1.33 -72.51 17.45
C SER A 66 2.59 -72.97 18.18
N ALA A 67 3.24 -72.05 18.91
CA ALA A 67 4.28 -72.34 19.92
C ALA A 67 3.75 -72.12 21.35
N LYS A 68 4.20 -72.93 22.34
CA LYS A 68 3.79 -72.99 23.72
C LYS A 68 4.05 -71.68 24.49
N PRO A 69 3.26 -71.37 25.56
CA PRO A 69 3.41 -70.14 26.32
C PRO A 69 4.68 -70.14 27.18
N GLY A 70 5.52 -69.12 26.97
CA GLY A 70 6.65 -68.77 27.85
C GLY A 70 6.20 -67.83 28.98
N PRO A 71 7.07 -67.55 29.98
CA PRO A 71 6.72 -66.73 31.17
C PRO A 71 6.31 -65.30 30.79
N ALA A 72 5.35 -64.77 31.55
CA ALA A 72 4.77 -63.48 31.33
C ALA A 72 5.86 -62.39 31.32
N PRO A 73 5.81 -61.45 30.35
CA PRO A 73 6.72 -60.32 30.31
C PRO A 73 6.41 -59.33 31.47
N PRO A 74 7.43 -58.58 31.94
CA PRO A 74 7.21 -57.56 32.92
C PRO A 74 6.23 -56.48 32.44
N PRO A 75 5.55 -55.75 33.34
CA PRO A 75 4.52 -54.76 32.96
C PRO A 75 5.14 -53.73 32.03
N THR A 76 4.69 -53.74 30.80
CA THR A 76 4.99 -52.65 29.86
C THR A 76 4.44 -51.36 30.38
N LEU A 77 5.35 -50.41 30.66
CA LEU A 77 4.99 -49.04 30.88
C LEU A 77 4.11 -48.60 29.69
N ARG A 78 2.87 -48.22 29.99
CA ARG A 78 2.00 -47.61 28.95
C ARG A 78 2.74 -46.43 28.37
N PRO A 79 2.86 -46.30 27.04
CA PRO A 79 3.40 -45.06 26.47
C PRO A 79 2.57 -43.91 27.05
N SER A 80 3.24 -42.93 27.61
CA SER A 80 2.61 -41.65 27.97
C SER A 80 1.82 -41.19 26.75
N VAL A 81 0.55 -40.92 26.96
CA VAL A 81 -0.26 -40.28 25.91
C VAL A 81 0.50 -39.03 25.51
N GLY A 82 1.16 -39.07 24.35
CA GLY A 82 1.91 -37.94 23.84
C GLY A 82 0.96 -36.73 23.81
N ALA A 83 1.39 -35.65 24.39
CA ALA A 83 0.65 -34.38 24.22
C ALA A 83 0.36 -34.21 22.73
N ALA A 84 -0.90 -34.01 22.39
CA ALA A 84 -1.30 -33.80 21.00
C ALA A 84 -0.38 -32.71 20.42
N ALA A 85 0.21 -32.99 19.25
CA ALA A 85 1.08 -32.02 18.59
C ALA A 85 0.32 -30.72 18.40
N PHE A 86 0.94 -29.59 18.76
CA PHE A 86 0.34 -28.28 18.58
C PHE A 86 0.08 -28.03 17.10
N GLU A 87 -1.17 -27.69 16.74
CA GLU A 87 -1.56 -27.34 15.39
C GLU A 87 -1.67 -25.81 15.26
N PRO A 88 -0.76 -25.16 14.50
CA PRO A 88 -0.82 -23.72 14.25
C PRO A 88 -2.10 -23.35 13.51
N ARG A 89 -2.79 -22.31 13.99
CA ARG A 89 -3.99 -21.74 13.35
C ARG A 89 -3.67 -20.37 12.78
N LEU A 90 -4.13 -20.11 11.56
CA LEU A 90 -4.05 -18.80 10.94
C LEU A 90 -5.00 -17.83 11.65
N VAL A 91 -4.47 -16.68 12.06
CA VAL A 91 -5.23 -15.54 12.60
C VAL A 91 -5.09 -14.37 11.64
N ARG A 92 -6.20 -13.73 11.31
CA ARG A 92 -6.28 -12.61 10.37
C ARG A 92 -7.06 -11.45 10.97
N LEU A 93 -6.54 -10.24 10.79
CA LEU A 93 -7.22 -8.97 11.01
C LEU A 93 -7.34 -8.25 9.67
N GLU A 94 -8.52 -7.69 9.39
CA GLU A 94 -8.75 -6.89 8.18
C GLU A 94 -9.57 -5.66 8.55
N GLU A 95 -9.04 -4.47 8.23
CA GLU A 95 -9.61 -3.17 8.60
C GLU A 95 -9.28 -2.10 7.55
N GLY A 96 -9.96 -0.94 7.63
CA GLY A 96 -9.65 0.23 6.81
C GLY A 96 -8.76 1.23 7.53
N ALA A 97 -7.70 1.72 6.86
CA ALA A 97 -6.89 2.88 7.26
C ALA A 97 -6.10 3.40 6.06
N MET A 98 -5.62 4.64 6.12
CA MET A 98 -4.81 5.29 5.06
C MET A 98 -5.47 5.25 3.66
N GLY A 99 -6.80 5.31 3.60
CA GLY A 99 -7.56 5.25 2.35
C GLY A 99 -7.48 3.90 1.63
N THR A 100 -7.07 2.83 2.32
CA THR A 100 -6.93 1.49 1.75
C THR A 100 -7.32 0.41 2.77
N ARG A 101 -7.23 -0.84 2.33
CA ARG A 101 -7.43 -2.02 3.17
C ARG A 101 -6.12 -2.43 3.83
N ILE A 102 -6.16 -2.61 5.14
CA ILE A 102 -5.06 -3.15 5.94
C ILE A 102 -5.37 -4.61 6.21
N VAL A 103 -4.42 -5.48 5.96
CA VAL A 103 -4.50 -6.90 6.31
C VAL A 103 -3.27 -7.30 7.12
N ILE A 104 -3.49 -7.91 8.28
CA ILE A 104 -2.43 -8.45 9.12
C ILE A 104 -2.73 -9.92 9.35
N GLN A 105 -1.76 -10.80 9.09
CA GLN A 105 -1.89 -12.24 9.33
C GLN A 105 -0.69 -12.79 10.10
N SER A 106 -0.97 -13.75 10.97
CA SER A 106 0.04 -14.52 11.69
C SER A 106 -0.53 -15.89 12.07
N PHE A 107 0.28 -16.73 12.71
CA PHE A 107 -0.10 -18.07 13.14
C PHE A 107 0.04 -18.20 14.63
N THR A 108 -0.88 -18.95 15.28
CA THR A 108 -0.74 -19.31 16.68
C THR A 108 0.50 -20.18 16.90
N THR A 109 1.14 -20.01 18.05
CA THR A 109 2.23 -20.88 18.54
C THR A 109 1.87 -21.42 19.93
N PRO A 110 2.61 -22.38 20.50
CA PRO A 110 2.40 -22.82 21.87
C PRO A 110 2.41 -21.66 22.89
N GLU A 111 3.19 -20.60 22.61
CA GLU A 111 3.38 -19.44 23.48
C GLU A 111 2.44 -18.28 23.17
N LEU A 112 1.90 -18.22 21.93
CA LEU A 112 1.06 -17.13 21.44
C LEU A 112 -0.30 -17.66 20.96
N GLU A 113 -1.28 -17.58 21.82
CA GLU A 113 -2.66 -17.93 21.50
C GLU A 113 -3.36 -16.85 20.66
N GLU A 114 -4.51 -17.17 20.11
CA GLU A 114 -5.28 -16.29 19.20
C GLU A 114 -5.61 -14.93 19.81
N ALA A 115 -5.94 -14.86 21.10
CA ALA A 115 -6.27 -13.61 21.78
C ALA A 115 -5.04 -12.67 21.84
N SER A 116 -3.86 -13.21 22.16
CA SER A 116 -2.60 -12.47 22.18
C SER A 116 -2.22 -11.95 20.80
N LEU A 117 -2.37 -12.78 19.74
CA LEU A 117 -2.15 -12.37 18.36
C LEU A 117 -3.09 -11.24 17.93
N LYS A 118 -4.38 -11.36 18.23
CA LYS A 118 -5.36 -10.29 17.93
C LYS A 118 -5.01 -8.99 18.65
N GLY A 119 -4.59 -9.07 19.91
CA GLY A 119 -4.12 -7.90 20.67
C GLY A 119 -2.89 -7.23 20.04
N ALA A 120 -1.94 -8.03 19.54
CA ALA A 120 -0.77 -7.52 18.82
C ALA A 120 -1.16 -6.85 17.48
N MET A 121 -2.04 -7.49 16.70
CA MET A 121 -2.52 -6.97 15.41
C MET A 121 -3.30 -5.66 15.59
N LEU A 122 -4.13 -5.54 16.60
CA LEU A 122 -4.85 -4.30 16.91
C LEU A 122 -3.91 -3.17 17.28
N ALA A 123 -2.83 -3.46 18.03
CA ALA A 123 -1.82 -2.45 18.35
C ALA A 123 -1.03 -2.01 17.10
N ALA A 124 -0.72 -2.93 16.20
CA ALA A 124 -0.09 -2.62 14.91
C ALA A 124 -1.01 -1.75 14.02
N LEU A 125 -2.31 -2.06 13.99
CA LEU A 125 -3.31 -1.24 13.28
C LEU A 125 -3.42 0.17 13.89
N GLU A 126 -3.39 0.30 15.21
CA GLU A 126 -3.44 1.63 15.85
C GLU A 126 -2.19 2.46 15.56
N GLU A 127 -1.03 1.84 15.41
CA GLU A 127 0.19 2.54 14.95
C GLU A 127 0.01 3.06 13.51
N ILE A 128 -0.56 2.27 12.59
CA ILE A 128 -0.92 2.73 11.23
C ILE A 128 -1.87 3.94 11.30
N ARG A 129 -2.92 3.86 12.13
CA ARG A 129 -3.89 4.96 12.30
C ARG A 129 -3.26 6.20 12.92
N ARG A 130 -2.29 6.04 13.82
CA ARG A 130 -1.53 7.16 14.39
C ARG A 130 -0.75 7.89 13.29
N LEU A 131 -0.07 7.16 12.42
CA LEU A 131 0.69 7.72 11.30
C LEU A 131 -0.22 8.38 10.27
N GLU A 132 -1.36 7.79 9.97
CA GLU A 132 -2.39 8.41 9.12
C GLU A 132 -2.80 9.78 9.65
N ARG A 133 -3.09 9.91 10.96
CA ARG A 133 -3.44 11.20 11.58
C ARG A 133 -2.36 12.26 11.41
N LEU A 134 -1.09 11.88 11.43
CA LEU A 134 0.04 12.81 11.26
C LEU A 134 0.23 13.27 9.81
N MET A 135 0.02 12.36 8.84
CA MET A 135 0.48 12.55 7.45
C MET A 135 -0.63 12.78 6.44
N THR A 136 -1.90 12.66 6.82
CA THR A 136 -3.03 12.86 5.91
C THR A 136 -3.19 14.32 5.49
N THR A 137 -3.68 14.56 4.27
CA THR A 137 -4.11 15.88 3.79
C THR A 137 -5.62 16.15 3.99
N TRP A 138 -6.34 15.22 4.62
CA TRP A 138 -7.79 15.29 4.86
C TRP A 138 -8.17 15.89 6.21
N ARG A 139 -7.19 16.18 7.05
CA ARG A 139 -7.35 16.79 8.38
C ARG A 139 -6.52 18.06 8.44
N ASP A 140 -7.10 19.16 8.91
CA ASP A 140 -6.40 20.44 9.01
C ASP A 140 -5.31 20.46 10.09
N ASP A 141 -5.45 19.62 11.13
CA ASP A 141 -4.54 19.51 12.27
C ASP A 141 -3.35 18.55 12.05
N SER A 142 -3.29 17.85 10.91
CA SER A 142 -2.16 16.99 10.57
C SER A 142 -0.87 17.80 10.34
N GLU A 143 0.27 17.16 10.50
CA GLU A 143 1.57 17.82 10.24
C GLU A 143 1.71 18.24 8.79
N VAL A 144 1.31 17.38 7.84
CA VAL A 144 1.35 17.68 6.41
C VAL A 144 0.42 18.84 6.03
N SER A 145 -0.78 18.89 6.59
CA SER A 145 -1.71 20.00 6.35
C SER A 145 -1.19 21.32 6.91
N ARG A 146 -0.54 21.30 8.10
CA ARG A 146 0.13 22.49 8.66
C ARG A 146 1.29 22.99 7.78
N ILE A 147 2.12 22.07 7.25
CA ILE A 147 3.17 22.41 6.30
C ILE A 147 2.56 23.06 5.04
N ASN A 148 1.49 22.48 4.50
CA ASN A 148 0.80 23.00 3.32
C ASN A 148 0.18 24.38 3.56
N ALA A 149 -0.39 24.62 4.74
CA ALA A 149 -0.97 25.91 5.12
C ALA A 149 0.09 27.00 5.30
N ALA A 150 1.31 26.63 5.72
CA ALA A 150 2.44 27.53 5.93
C ALA A 150 3.31 27.77 4.69
N ALA A 151 2.93 27.25 3.51
CA ALA A 151 3.74 27.35 2.30
C ALA A 151 4.10 28.80 1.93
N GLY A 152 5.39 29.08 1.73
CA GLY A 152 5.94 30.40 1.49
C GLY A 152 6.12 31.25 2.77
N GLY A 153 5.76 30.72 3.94
CA GLY A 153 5.91 31.38 5.25
C GLY A 153 7.00 30.76 6.11
N GLU A 154 6.74 30.67 7.43
CA GLU A 154 7.71 30.17 8.41
C GLU A 154 7.79 28.63 8.40
N PRO A 155 8.93 28.07 8.87
CA PRO A 155 9.08 26.63 9.06
C PRO A 155 8.08 26.07 10.08
N VAL A 156 7.61 24.85 9.85
CA VAL A 156 6.63 24.15 10.72
C VAL A 156 7.34 23.05 11.50
N ALA A 157 7.20 23.03 12.82
CA ALA A 157 7.66 21.94 13.67
C ALA A 157 6.87 20.65 13.42
N ILE A 158 7.59 19.53 13.25
CA ILE A 158 7.04 18.21 12.92
C ILE A 158 7.66 17.13 13.79
N GLY A 159 6.96 16.00 13.91
CA GLY A 159 7.45 14.82 14.63
C GLY A 159 8.51 14.03 13.86
N PRO A 160 9.16 13.06 14.53
CA PRO A 160 10.22 12.26 13.93
C PRO A 160 9.72 11.39 12.77
N ASP A 161 8.49 10.90 12.81
CA ASP A 161 7.91 10.05 11.76
C ASP A 161 7.73 10.83 10.45
N THR A 162 7.07 11.99 10.52
CA THR A 162 6.89 12.86 9.34
C THR A 162 8.23 13.35 8.81
N PHE A 163 9.17 13.68 9.69
CA PHE A 163 10.52 14.07 9.28
C PHE A 163 11.21 12.97 8.48
N ALA A 164 11.18 11.71 8.96
CA ALA A 164 11.80 10.57 8.27
C ALA A 164 11.17 10.33 6.88
N VAL A 165 9.84 10.47 6.77
CA VAL A 165 9.15 10.30 5.48
C VAL A 165 9.50 11.44 4.51
N LEU A 166 9.57 12.68 4.97
CA LEU A 166 9.99 13.82 4.14
C LEU A 166 11.45 13.69 3.70
N GLU A 167 12.34 13.25 4.58
CA GLU A 167 13.75 13.03 4.27
C GLU A 167 13.93 11.95 3.20
N LYS A 168 13.23 10.81 3.31
CA LYS A 168 13.21 9.75 2.29
C LYS A 168 12.61 10.26 0.98
N SER A 169 11.58 11.11 1.05
CA SER A 169 10.96 11.71 -0.14
C SER A 169 11.96 12.60 -0.91
N LEU A 170 12.76 13.39 -0.23
CA LEU A 170 13.84 14.18 -0.85
C LEU A 170 14.94 13.27 -1.43
N TRP A 171 15.30 12.22 -0.71
CA TRP A 171 16.30 11.25 -1.15
C TRP A 171 15.91 10.58 -2.47
N ILE A 172 14.66 10.14 -2.63
CA ILE A 172 14.22 9.53 -3.88
C ILE A 172 13.94 10.56 -4.98
N ALA A 173 13.45 11.75 -4.64
CA ALA A 173 13.26 12.83 -5.62
C ALA A 173 14.57 13.19 -6.33
N GLU A 174 15.68 13.27 -5.59
CA GLU A 174 17.02 13.51 -6.15
C GLU A 174 17.46 12.36 -7.06
N ARG A 175 17.36 11.10 -6.59
CA ARG A 175 17.81 9.91 -7.34
C ARG A 175 16.97 9.60 -8.57
N SER A 176 15.70 9.95 -8.54
CA SER A 176 14.77 9.73 -9.64
C SER A 176 14.68 10.91 -10.62
N GLU A 177 15.57 11.92 -10.49
CA GLU A 177 15.55 13.12 -11.33
C GLU A 177 14.19 13.84 -11.28
N GLY A 178 13.50 13.79 -10.11
CA GLY A 178 12.20 14.41 -9.89
C GLY A 178 11.01 13.67 -10.52
N THR A 179 11.15 12.41 -10.91
CA THR A 179 9.99 11.59 -11.28
C THR A 179 9.14 11.24 -10.04
N PHE A 180 9.77 11.11 -8.88
CA PHE A 180 9.07 11.13 -7.61
C PHE A 180 9.21 12.53 -7.01
N ASP A 181 8.10 13.21 -6.80
CA ASP A 181 8.06 14.54 -6.20
C ASP A 181 6.77 14.73 -5.41
N ILE A 182 6.85 14.72 -4.10
CA ILE A 182 5.70 14.86 -3.20
C ILE A 182 4.98 16.21 -3.33
N SER A 183 5.61 17.23 -3.95
CA SER A 183 4.97 18.51 -4.23
C SER A 183 3.98 18.45 -5.40
N PHE A 184 3.81 17.29 -6.05
CA PHE A 184 2.78 17.05 -7.07
C PHE A 184 1.35 17.32 -6.56
N GLU A 185 1.12 17.41 -5.26
CA GLU A 185 -0.18 17.79 -4.66
C GLU A 185 -0.67 19.16 -5.16
N ALA A 186 0.20 19.98 -5.76
CA ALA A 186 -0.21 21.19 -6.48
C ALA A 186 -1.16 20.89 -7.67
N MET A 187 -1.20 19.65 -8.16
CA MET A 187 -2.15 19.15 -9.18
C MET A 187 -3.52 18.76 -8.61
N LYS A 188 -3.71 18.83 -7.28
CA LYS A 188 -4.97 18.44 -6.64
C LYS A 188 -6.17 19.11 -7.27
N GLY A 189 -7.17 18.27 -7.61
CA GLY A 189 -8.43 18.72 -8.21
C GLY A 189 -8.38 18.90 -9.73
N LEU A 190 -7.21 18.87 -10.38
CA LEU A 190 -7.12 18.84 -11.84
C LEU A 190 -7.47 17.45 -12.39
N TRP A 191 -6.86 16.42 -11.83
CA TRP A 191 -7.17 15.03 -12.16
C TRP A 191 -8.08 14.44 -11.08
N ARG A 192 -9.10 13.66 -11.49
CA ARG A 192 -10.06 13.00 -10.58
C ARG A 192 -10.15 11.53 -10.96
N PHE A 193 -9.60 10.66 -10.10
CA PHE A 193 -9.55 9.22 -10.31
C PHE A 193 -10.35 8.41 -9.28
N ASP A 194 -10.97 9.09 -8.32
CA ASP A 194 -11.72 8.55 -7.18
C ASP A 194 -13.24 8.55 -7.42
N GLU A 195 -14.03 8.43 -6.34
CA GLU A 195 -15.48 8.22 -6.40
C GLU A 195 -16.28 9.31 -7.15
N GLU A 196 -15.78 10.53 -7.19
CA GLU A 196 -16.30 11.60 -8.03
C GLU A 196 -15.76 11.51 -9.46
N LYS A 197 -15.75 10.31 -10.04
CA LYS A 197 -15.18 10.05 -11.37
C LYS A 197 -15.67 11.07 -12.39
N SER A 198 -14.78 11.95 -12.75
CA SER A 198 -14.93 12.81 -13.89
C SER A 198 -13.96 12.32 -14.95
N ASP A 199 -14.46 11.96 -16.14
CA ASP A 199 -13.63 11.70 -17.31
C ASP A 199 -13.09 12.99 -17.95
N ALA A 200 -13.12 14.11 -17.21
CA ALA A 200 -12.61 15.38 -17.62
C ALA A 200 -11.08 15.36 -17.65
N ILE A 201 -10.54 15.69 -18.81
CA ILE A 201 -9.11 15.90 -18.99
C ILE A 201 -8.84 17.39 -18.73
N PRO A 202 -7.92 17.75 -17.80
CA PRO A 202 -7.58 19.14 -17.54
C PRO A 202 -6.98 19.82 -18.76
N SER A 203 -7.16 21.14 -18.88
CA SER A 203 -6.53 21.89 -19.96
C SER A 203 -5.02 21.96 -19.76
N GLN A 204 -4.26 22.03 -20.87
CA GLN A 204 -2.80 22.17 -20.81
C GLN A 204 -2.41 23.44 -20.01
N LYS A 205 -3.18 24.51 -20.14
CA LYS A 205 -2.97 25.76 -19.40
C LYS A 205 -3.05 25.56 -17.88
N ASP A 206 -4.05 24.80 -17.41
CA ASP A 206 -4.21 24.52 -15.97
C ASP A 206 -3.10 23.64 -15.45
N ILE A 207 -2.71 22.63 -16.22
CA ILE A 207 -1.55 21.76 -15.95
C ILE A 207 -0.27 22.61 -15.83
N ASP A 208 0.02 23.46 -16.80
CA ASP A 208 1.23 24.29 -16.80
C ASP A 208 1.24 25.29 -15.65
N GLN A 209 0.06 25.79 -15.24
CA GLN A 209 -0.04 26.66 -14.08
C GLN A 209 0.25 25.92 -12.76
N ALA A 210 -0.29 24.72 -12.59
CA ALA A 210 -0.05 23.91 -11.39
C ALA A 210 1.41 23.43 -11.31
N ARG A 211 2.01 23.03 -12.44
CA ARG A 211 3.40 22.60 -12.52
C ARG A 211 4.41 23.63 -12.02
N LYS A 212 4.11 24.93 -12.10
CA LYS A 212 4.98 26.00 -11.56
C LYS A 212 5.18 25.88 -10.05
N LYS A 213 4.29 25.14 -9.36
CA LYS A 213 4.33 24.90 -7.92
C LYS A 213 4.89 23.54 -7.53
N ILE A 214 5.36 22.76 -8.50
CA ILE A 214 5.98 21.45 -8.28
C ILE A 214 7.50 21.61 -8.38
N ASP A 215 8.17 21.51 -7.25
CA ASP A 215 9.64 21.52 -7.18
C ASP A 215 10.08 21.06 -5.77
N TRP A 216 10.43 19.80 -5.65
CA TRP A 216 10.93 19.21 -4.40
C TRP A 216 12.13 19.96 -3.80
N ARG A 217 12.93 20.65 -4.60
CA ARG A 217 14.11 21.42 -4.14
C ARG A 217 13.73 22.60 -3.26
N LYS A 218 12.47 23.03 -3.32
CA LYS A 218 11.90 24.10 -2.48
C LYS A 218 11.35 23.59 -1.15
N LEU A 219 11.38 22.26 -0.90
CA LEU A 219 11.16 21.71 0.43
C LEU A 219 12.50 21.66 1.17
N SER A 220 12.60 22.36 2.28
CA SER A 220 13.77 22.33 3.16
C SER A 220 13.43 21.72 4.51
N LEU A 221 14.35 20.93 5.05
CA LEU A 221 14.26 20.27 6.34
C LEU A 221 15.40 20.76 7.24
N ASP A 222 15.08 21.11 8.47
CA ASP A 222 16.06 21.35 9.52
C ASP A 222 16.01 20.18 10.51
N ARG A 223 17.12 19.42 10.61
CA ARG A 223 17.21 18.22 11.44
C ARG A 223 17.29 18.56 12.93
N GLU A 224 17.98 19.66 13.30
CA GLU A 224 18.15 20.05 14.71
C GLU A 224 16.86 20.63 15.28
N ALA A 225 16.25 21.57 14.56
CA ALA A 225 14.99 22.17 14.93
C ALA A 225 13.78 21.25 14.67
N ARG A 226 13.98 20.20 13.89
CA ARG A 226 12.95 19.27 13.41
C ARG A 226 11.78 20.03 12.77
N THR A 227 12.12 20.81 11.76
CA THR A 227 11.13 21.60 11.01
C THR A 227 11.16 21.28 9.52
N ALA A 228 10.03 21.55 8.84
CA ALA A 228 9.87 21.51 7.41
C ALA A 228 9.34 22.86 6.89
N LYS A 229 9.83 23.28 5.72
CA LYS A 229 9.41 24.54 5.08
C LYS A 229 9.21 24.34 3.58
N LEU A 230 8.07 24.77 3.05
CA LEU A 230 7.85 24.95 1.62
C LEU A 230 8.22 26.38 1.24
N GLY A 231 9.19 26.53 0.32
CA GLY A 231 9.80 27.82 0.01
C GLY A 231 8.93 28.78 -0.78
N GLU A 232 7.76 28.34 -1.30
CA GLU A 232 6.93 29.19 -2.16
C GLU A 232 5.44 29.06 -1.82
N ALA A 233 4.74 30.18 -1.74
CA ALA A 233 3.31 30.22 -1.51
C ALA A 233 2.54 29.45 -2.59
N GLY A 234 1.55 28.64 -2.16
CA GLY A 234 0.74 27.80 -3.04
C GLY A 234 1.38 26.45 -3.41
N MET A 235 2.60 26.16 -2.96
CA MET A 235 3.10 24.78 -2.96
C MET A 235 2.28 23.92 -1.99
N ARG A 236 2.19 22.64 -2.30
CA ARG A 236 1.51 21.63 -1.46
C ARG A 236 2.25 20.31 -1.60
N ILE A 237 2.31 19.54 -0.53
CA ILE A 237 2.86 18.18 -0.53
C ILE A 237 1.80 17.15 -0.15
N ASN A 238 1.99 15.92 -0.63
CA ASN A 238 1.21 14.74 -0.27
C ASN A 238 2.14 13.54 -0.14
N LEU A 239 1.94 12.75 0.90
CA LEU A 239 2.79 11.59 1.21
C LEU A 239 2.17 10.25 0.79
N GLY A 240 1.07 10.26 0.00
CA GLY A 240 0.33 9.05 -0.38
C GLY A 240 1.13 8.00 -1.15
N GLY A 241 2.21 8.40 -1.84
CA GLY A 241 3.11 7.51 -2.57
C GLY A 241 4.33 7.03 -1.77
N ILE A 242 4.34 7.20 -0.43
CA ILE A 242 5.50 6.78 0.39
C ILE A 242 5.13 6.47 1.85
N ALA A 243 4.04 7.05 2.37
CA ALA A 243 3.69 6.90 3.78
C ALA A 243 3.10 5.53 4.13
N LYS A 244 2.57 4.81 3.17
CA LYS A 244 1.99 3.47 3.39
C LYS A 244 3.08 2.45 3.71
N GLY A 245 4.17 2.43 2.93
CA GLY A 245 5.33 1.58 3.19
C GLY A 245 5.94 1.86 4.56
N TYR A 246 6.11 3.14 4.91
CA TYR A 246 6.55 3.52 6.25
C TYR A 246 5.63 2.97 7.35
N ALA A 247 4.33 3.09 7.18
CA ALA A 247 3.35 2.61 8.14
C ALA A 247 3.35 1.07 8.26
N VAL A 248 3.56 0.35 7.16
CA VAL A 248 3.72 -1.11 7.15
C VAL A 248 4.94 -1.53 7.98
N ASP A 249 6.09 -0.88 7.81
CA ASP A 249 7.30 -1.18 8.59
C ASP A 249 7.12 -0.87 10.08
N ARG A 250 6.46 0.24 10.40
CA ARG A 250 6.16 0.58 11.79
C ARG A 250 5.22 -0.43 12.46
N ALA A 251 4.21 -0.88 11.71
CA ALA A 251 3.30 -1.94 12.17
C ALA A 251 4.04 -3.28 12.35
N ALA A 252 4.92 -3.64 11.43
CA ALA A 252 5.76 -4.83 11.54
C ALA A 252 6.63 -4.79 12.81
N ALA A 253 7.27 -3.65 13.09
CA ALA A 253 8.05 -3.46 14.32
C ALA A 253 7.22 -3.64 15.60
N VAL A 254 5.95 -3.20 15.61
CA VAL A 254 5.02 -3.43 16.75
C VAL A 254 4.74 -4.92 16.93
N LEU A 255 4.54 -5.66 15.84
CA LEU A 255 4.30 -7.12 15.89
C LEU A 255 5.54 -7.87 16.41
N GLU A 256 6.74 -7.52 15.94
CA GLU A 256 8.00 -8.10 16.38
C GLU A 256 8.25 -7.84 17.89
N GLN A 257 8.03 -6.61 18.35
CA GLN A 257 8.13 -6.25 19.78
C GLN A 257 7.17 -7.04 20.66
N ARG A 258 6.07 -7.55 20.09
CA ARG A 258 5.08 -8.41 20.76
C ARG A 258 5.35 -9.91 20.58
N GLY A 259 6.51 -10.27 20.05
CA GLY A 259 7.00 -11.66 19.95
C GLY A 259 6.50 -12.44 18.72
N LEU A 260 5.86 -11.80 17.74
CA LEU A 260 5.47 -12.49 16.51
C LEU A 260 6.69 -12.71 15.60
N ALA A 261 6.96 -13.96 15.25
CA ALA A 261 8.11 -14.35 14.42
C ALA A 261 7.73 -14.67 12.97
N ALA A 262 6.44 -14.89 12.68
CA ALA A 262 5.95 -15.23 11.34
C ALA A 262 4.64 -14.49 11.08
N PHE A 263 4.68 -13.50 10.21
CA PHE A 263 3.50 -12.70 9.86
C PHE A 263 3.65 -11.99 8.53
N TYR A 264 2.56 -11.43 8.02
CA TYR A 264 2.65 -10.33 7.06
C TYR A 264 1.73 -9.17 7.45
N VAL A 265 2.13 -7.98 7.04
CA VAL A 265 1.34 -6.74 7.11
C VAL A 265 1.19 -6.19 5.70
N GLN A 266 -0.04 -5.86 5.31
CA GLN A 266 -0.34 -5.29 4.00
C GLN A 266 -1.19 -4.04 4.14
N ALA A 267 -0.84 -2.99 3.39
CA ALA A 267 -1.61 -1.76 3.23
C ALA A 267 -1.80 -1.46 1.74
N GLY A 268 -2.93 -1.90 1.17
CA GLY A 268 -3.12 -1.81 -0.28
C GLY A 268 -2.08 -2.62 -1.06
N GLY A 269 -1.28 -1.94 -1.90
CA GLY A 269 -0.18 -2.54 -2.68
C GLY A 269 1.11 -2.82 -1.91
N ASP A 270 1.23 -2.28 -0.68
CA ASP A 270 2.44 -2.37 0.14
C ASP A 270 2.35 -3.54 1.11
N LEU A 271 3.37 -4.37 1.15
CA LEU A 271 3.39 -5.60 1.92
C LEU A 271 4.76 -5.81 2.55
N TYR A 272 4.82 -6.19 3.83
CA TYR A 272 6.01 -6.74 4.48
C TYR A 272 5.73 -8.15 5.00
N VAL A 273 6.67 -9.06 4.80
CA VAL A 273 6.63 -10.46 5.25
C VAL A 273 7.76 -10.71 6.22
N ARG A 274 7.44 -11.32 7.37
CA ARG A 274 8.40 -11.76 8.37
C ARG A 274 8.39 -13.27 8.51
N GLY A 275 9.59 -13.89 8.50
CA GLY A 275 9.82 -15.29 8.82
C GLY A 275 9.21 -16.27 7.81
N LYS A 276 8.95 -17.50 8.27
CA LYS A 276 8.39 -18.61 7.49
C LYS A 276 7.06 -19.05 8.05
N LYS A 277 6.27 -19.70 7.21
CA LYS A 277 5.05 -20.39 7.63
C LYS A 277 5.36 -21.53 8.61
N PRO A 278 4.39 -22.00 9.42
CA PRO A 278 4.60 -23.07 10.39
C PRO A 278 5.10 -24.39 9.79
N ASP A 279 4.83 -24.63 8.49
CA ASP A 279 5.33 -25.79 7.74
C ASP A 279 6.80 -25.62 7.27
N GLY A 280 7.47 -24.55 7.67
CA GLY A 280 8.85 -24.21 7.30
C GLY A 280 9.01 -23.60 5.91
N LYS A 281 7.93 -23.49 5.12
CA LYS A 281 7.98 -22.90 3.79
C LYS A 281 7.99 -21.38 3.85
N ARG A 282 8.62 -20.75 2.85
CA ARG A 282 8.53 -19.31 2.61
C ARG A 282 7.12 -18.91 2.22
N PHE A 283 6.78 -17.65 2.46
CA PHE A 283 5.58 -17.07 1.88
C PHE A 283 5.74 -16.94 0.36
N LYS A 284 4.60 -16.90 -0.35
CA LYS A 284 4.58 -16.62 -1.80
C LYS A 284 3.77 -15.38 -2.05
N VAL A 285 4.36 -14.44 -2.76
CA VAL A 285 3.71 -13.20 -3.19
C VAL A 285 3.43 -13.29 -4.68
N GLY A 286 2.18 -13.01 -5.10
CA GLY A 286 1.79 -12.96 -6.50
C GLY A 286 2.14 -11.62 -7.12
N VAL A 287 2.73 -11.63 -8.32
CA VAL A 287 2.88 -10.44 -9.15
C VAL A 287 1.64 -10.33 -10.03
N ARG A 288 0.82 -9.30 -9.78
CA ARG A 288 -0.48 -9.13 -10.41
C ARG A 288 -0.35 -8.87 -11.92
N ASP A 289 -1.24 -9.49 -12.67
CA ASP A 289 -1.43 -9.20 -14.08
C ASP A 289 -2.11 -7.82 -14.24
N PRO A 290 -1.46 -6.81 -14.84
CA PRO A 290 -2.02 -5.46 -14.93
C PRO A 290 -3.30 -5.37 -15.77
N ARG A 291 -3.65 -6.42 -16.49
CA ARG A 291 -4.88 -6.55 -17.29
C ARG A 291 -5.69 -7.78 -16.91
N GLY A 292 -5.39 -8.38 -15.78
CA GLY A 292 -6.18 -9.46 -15.18
C GLY A 292 -7.58 -8.98 -14.83
N LYS A 293 -8.57 -9.86 -14.96
CA LYS A 293 -9.98 -9.57 -14.68
C LYS A 293 -10.29 -9.56 -13.18
N HIS A 294 -9.47 -10.25 -12.40
CA HIS A 294 -9.62 -10.43 -10.96
C HIS A 294 -8.34 -10.02 -10.23
N ASP A 295 -8.47 -9.62 -9.00
CA ASP A 295 -7.32 -9.23 -8.16
C ASP A 295 -6.32 -10.38 -7.90
N LEU A 296 -6.79 -11.61 -8.07
CA LEU A 296 -5.96 -12.82 -7.94
C LEU A 296 -5.37 -13.32 -9.26
N ASP A 297 -5.52 -12.56 -10.35
CA ASP A 297 -4.88 -12.90 -11.61
C ASP A 297 -3.40 -12.51 -11.56
N TYR A 298 -2.56 -13.48 -11.26
CA TYR A 298 -1.11 -13.32 -11.26
C TYR A 298 -0.50 -13.87 -12.55
N PHE A 299 0.65 -13.35 -12.96
CA PHE A 299 1.46 -13.90 -14.04
C PHE A 299 2.79 -14.46 -13.54
N ALA A 300 3.20 -14.10 -12.34
CA ALA A 300 4.40 -14.57 -11.69
C ALA A 300 4.21 -14.69 -10.17
N THR A 301 5.09 -15.40 -9.50
CA THR A 301 5.16 -15.48 -8.04
C THR A 301 6.61 -15.32 -7.56
N ILE A 302 6.76 -14.81 -6.34
CA ILE A 302 8.04 -14.62 -5.68
C ILE A 302 7.97 -15.30 -4.31
N GLU A 303 8.93 -16.15 -3.99
CA GLU A 303 9.09 -16.70 -2.63
C GLU A 303 9.85 -15.69 -1.77
N VAL A 304 9.29 -15.40 -0.59
CA VAL A 304 9.75 -14.32 0.27
C VAL A 304 9.87 -14.73 1.73
N GLU A 305 10.90 -14.17 2.37
CA GLU A 305 11.18 -14.22 3.81
C GLU A 305 11.88 -12.91 4.16
N ASP A 306 11.43 -12.21 5.20
CA ASP A 306 12.03 -10.96 5.73
C ASP A 306 12.24 -9.84 4.71
N HIS A 307 11.29 -9.68 3.78
CA HIS A 307 11.31 -8.63 2.76
C HIS A 307 9.93 -8.04 2.51
N ALA A 308 9.95 -6.92 1.84
CA ALA A 308 8.77 -6.14 1.49
C ALA A 308 8.52 -6.11 -0.02
N PHE A 309 7.30 -5.72 -0.36
CA PHE A 309 6.86 -5.43 -1.73
C PHE A 309 6.04 -4.16 -1.75
N SER A 310 6.15 -3.42 -2.84
CA SER A 310 5.19 -2.40 -3.23
C SER A 310 4.85 -2.55 -4.71
N THR A 311 3.63 -2.20 -5.09
CA THR A 311 3.18 -2.28 -6.47
C THR A 311 2.49 -1.01 -6.90
N ALA A 312 3.08 -0.32 -7.87
CA ALA A 312 2.50 0.76 -8.65
C ALA A 312 1.84 0.19 -9.92
N GLY A 313 0.61 0.60 -10.22
CA GLY A 313 -0.11 0.11 -11.40
C GLY A 313 -1.09 1.13 -11.99
N ASP A 314 -1.15 1.19 -13.32
CA ASP A 314 -2.04 2.09 -14.07
C ASP A 314 -3.53 1.71 -13.99
N TYR A 315 -3.85 0.57 -13.42
CA TYR A 315 -5.19 0.00 -13.31
C TYR A 315 -5.90 0.29 -11.97
N GLU A 316 -5.18 0.74 -10.95
CA GLU A 316 -5.72 0.92 -9.60
C GLU A 316 -6.78 2.04 -9.56
N ARG A 317 -6.39 3.25 -9.93
CA ARG A 317 -7.29 4.40 -10.01
C ARG A 317 -7.17 4.99 -11.41
N SER A 318 -8.11 4.66 -12.27
CA SER A 318 -8.04 5.03 -13.68
C SER A 318 -9.40 5.14 -14.35
N PHE A 319 -9.44 5.84 -15.47
CA PHE A 319 -10.55 5.82 -16.43
C PHE A 319 -10.01 5.68 -17.86
N ILE A 320 -10.86 5.21 -18.77
CA ILE A 320 -10.52 5.11 -20.20
C ILE A 320 -11.36 6.13 -20.96
N LYS A 321 -10.70 6.95 -21.77
CA LYS A 321 -11.33 7.92 -22.66
C LYS A 321 -10.67 7.87 -24.04
N ASP A 322 -11.47 7.77 -25.08
CA ASP A 322 -11.00 7.67 -26.49
C ASP A 322 -9.93 6.58 -26.68
N GLY A 323 -10.11 5.42 -26.03
CA GLY A 323 -9.18 4.28 -26.09
C GLY A 323 -7.87 4.48 -25.32
N LYS A 324 -7.66 5.62 -24.66
CA LYS A 324 -6.49 5.90 -23.83
C LYS A 324 -6.83 5.79 -22.34
N ARG A 325 -5.96 5.12 -21.57
CA ARG A 325 -6.04 5.04 -20.12
C ARG A 325 -5.40 6.27 -19.47
N TYR A 326 -6.11 6.86 -18.52
CA TYR A 326 -5.64 7.93 -17.64
C TYR A 326 -5.69 7.38 -16.21
N HIS A 327 -4.61 7.55 -15.45
CA HIS A 327 -4.45 6.96 -14.12
C HIS A 327 -3.73 7.92 -13.17
N HIS A 328 -3.76 7.60 -11.88
CA HIS A 328 -3.32 8.48 -10.79
C HIS A 328 -1.80 8.67 -10.68
N ILE A 329 -0.99 7.84 -11.34
CA ILE A 329 0.48 7.99 -11.32
C ILE A 329 0.83 9.08 -12.34
N ILE A 330 0.96 10.31 -11.84
CA ILE A 330 1.24 11.51 -12.65
C ILE A 330 2.74 11.75 -12.67
N ASP A 331 3.32 11.95 -13.85
CA ASP A 331 4.70 12.44 -13.99
C ASP A 331 4.74 13.94 -13.60
N PRO A 332 5.38 14.31 -12.48
CA PRO A 332 5.43 15.71 -12.02
C PRO A 332 6.06 16.66 -13.04
N ARG A 333 6.93 16.14 -13.89
CA ARG A 333 7.66 16.90 -14.90
C ARG A 333 6.77 17.33 -16.07
N THR A 334 5.74 16.56 -16.36
CA THR A 334 4.79 16.82 -17.46
C THR A 334 3.41 17.23 -16.97
N GLY A 335 2.99 16.77 -15.78
CA GLY A 335 1.66 16.93 -15.22
C GLY A 335 0.61 15.98 -15.84
N TRP A 336 1.06 15.01 -16.64
CA TRP A 336 0.22 13.99 -17.27
C TRP A 336 0.45 12.61 -16.64
N PRO A 337 -0.54 11.70 -16.71
CA PRO A 337 -0.32 10.30 -16.36
C PRO A 337 0.87 9.72 -17.11
N ALA A 338 1.72 9.02 -16.39
CA ALA A 338 2.89 8.35 -16.95
C ALA A 338 2.45 7.27 -17.96
N SER A 339 3.30 6.92 -18.92
CA SER A 339 2.92 6.00 -20.00
C SER A 339 3.98 4.93 -20.30
N ALA A 340 5.03 4.85 -19.50
CA ALA A 340 6.13 3.94 -19.77
C ALA A 340 5.86 2.51 -19.30
N CYS A 341 5.05 2.34 -18.24
CA CYS A 341 4.76 1.06 -17.63
C CYS A 341 3.26 0.83 -17.47
N ARG A 342 2.85 -0.44 -17.35
CA ARG A 342 1.52 -0.89 -16.90
C ARG A 342 1.53 -1.20 -15.42
N SER A 343 2.62 -1.81 -14.93
CA SER A 343 2.84 -2.07 -13.50
C SER A 343 4.32 -2.19 -13.18
N VAL A 344 4.64 -1.88 -11.93
CA VAL A 344 5.95 -2.08 -11.32
C VAL A 344 5.73 -2.72 -9.96
N THR A 345 6.30 -3.90 -9.73
CA THR A 345 6.35 -4.53 -8.42
C THR A 345 7.79 -4.48 -7.92
N VAL A 346 8.01 -3.75 -6.86
CA VAL A 346 9.32 -3.63 -6.18
C VAL A 346 9.39 -4.65 -5.06
N TRP A 347 10.53 -5.29 -4.93
CA TRP A 347 10.97 -6.09 -3.80
C TRP A 347 12.12 -5.36 -3.12
N ALA A 348 12.07 -5.18 -1.80
CA ALA A 348 13.11 -4.49 -1.04
C ALA A 348 13.20 -5.01 0.39
N LYS A 349 14.25 -4.59 1.11
CA LYS A 349 14.48 -4.95 2.51
C LYS A 349 13.34 -4.53 3.43
N ASP A 350 12.75 -3.38 3.18
CA ASP A 350 11.66 -2.78 3.94
C ASP A 350 10.60 -2.18 3.01
N ALA A 351 9.37 -2.04 3.51
CA ALA A 351 8.25 -1.53 2.75
C ALA A 351 8.37 -0.03 2.46
N PHE A 352 9.03 0.71 3.33
CA PHE A 352 9.30 2.12 3.14
C PHE A 352 10.19 2.39 1.92
N MET A 353 11.20 1.54 1.69
CA MET A 353 12.02 1.62 0.48
C MET A 353 11.22 1.19 -0.75
N ALA A 354 10.46 0.10 -0.67
CA ALA A 354 9.69 -0.41 -1.80
C ALA A 354 8.67 0.63 -2.31
N ASP A 355 7.86 1.24 -1.40
CA ASP A 355 6.86 2.27 -1.70
C ASP A 355 7.54 3.58 -2.20
N ALA A 356 8.73 3.93 -1.67
CA ALA A 356 9.44 5.13 -2.10
C ALA A 356 9.89 5.09 -3.55
N ILE A 357 10.18 3.92 -4.12
CA ILE A 357 10.81 3.82 -5.45
C ILE A 357 9.90 3.26 -6.54
N ASP A 358 8.77 2.65 -6.23
CA ASP A 358 7.90 2.00 -7.22
C ASP A 358 7.30 3.01 -8.23
N ASP A 359 6.73 4.11 -7.76
CA ASP A 359 6.22 5.20 -8.60
C ASP A 359 7.34 5.87 -9.42
N ALA A 360 8.53 6.05 -8.80
CA ALA A 360 9.68 6.59 -9.51
C ALA A 360 10.11 5.70 -10.68
N ILE A 361 10.19 4.38 -10.46
CA ILE A 361 10.51 3.38 -11.50
C ILE A 361 9.42 3.36 -12.56
N PHE A 362 8.16 3.42 -12.15
CA PHE A 362 7.02 3.43 -13.07
C PHE A 362 7.10 4.58 -14.07
N ILE A 363 7.44 5.78 -13.60
CA ILE A 363 7.56 7.00 -14.39
C ILE A 363 8.84 7.00 -15.24
N LEU A 364 9.97 6.53 -14.68
CA LEU A 364 11.25 6.42 -15.41
C LEU A 364 11.19 5.44 -16.59
N GLY A 365 10.33 4.42 -16.47
CA GLY A 365 10.27 3.33 -17.43
C GLY A 365 11.32 2.24 -17.18
N PRO A 366 11.29 1.13 -17.96
CA PRO A 366 12.02 -0.09 -17.61
C PRO A 366 13.53 0.08 -17.57
N GLU A 367 14.14 0.78 -18.52
CA GLU A 367 15.60 0.88 -18.61
C GLU A 367 16.19 1.70 -17.44
N LYS A 368 15.72 2.94 -17.26
CA LYS A 368 16.16 3.81 -16.17
C LYS A 368 15.67 3.30 -14.81
N GLY A 369 14.47 2.74 -14.75
CA GLY A 369 13.91 2.14 -13.54
C GLY A 369 14.71 0.95 -13.05
N LEU A 370 15.15 0.05 -13.93
CA LEU A 370 16.05 -1.04 -13.57
C LEU A 370 17.41 -0.51 -13.10
N ALA A 371 17.97 0.50 -13.77
CA ALA A 371 19.23 1.12 -13.32
C ALA A 371 19.10 1.73 -11.92
N LEU A 372 17.96 2.39 -11.63
CA LEU A 372 17.69 2.94 -10.29
C LEU A 372 17.62 1.84 -9.24
N VAL A 373 16.77 0.80 -9.43
CA VAL A 373 16.59 -0.25 -8.43
C VAL A 373 17.86 -1.08 -8.21
N GLU A 374 18.66 -1.32 -9.25
CA GLU A 374 19.93 -2.06 -9.14
C GLU A 374 21.02 -1.25 -8.41
N SER A 375 20.90 0.09 -8.35
CA SER A 375 21.78 0.96 -7.55
C SER A 375 21.46 0.95 -6.05
N ILE A 376 20.35 0.31 -5.65
CA ILE A 376 19.89 0.22 -4.26
C ILE A 376 20.18 -1.21 -3.75
N ASP A 377 20.88 -1.29 -2.64
CA ASP A 377 21.19 -2.57 -2.03
C ASP A 377 19.90 -3.27 -1.57
N ASP A 378 19.88 -4.60 -1.76
CA ASP A 378 18.78 -5.46 -1.34
C ASP A 378 17.40 -5.04 -1.89
N ALA A 379 17.40 -4.51 -3.12
CA ALA A 379 16.19 -4.16 -3.87
C ALA A 379 16.18 -4.78 -5.27
N GLY A 380 14.99 -5.00 -5.80
CA GLY A 380 14.75 -5.53 -7.14
C GLY A 380 13.36 -5.17 -7.64
N ALA A 381 13.09 -5.32 -8.93
CA ALA A 381 11.79 -5.01 -9.50
C ALA A 381 11.39 -5.99 -10.60
N VAL A 382 10.07 -6.19 -10.72
CA VAL A 382 9.40 -6.75 -11.90
C VAL A 382 8.59 -5.64 -12.53
N ILE A 383 8.85 -5.33 -13.80
CA ILE A 383 8.20 -4.25 -14.55
C ILE A 383 7.45 -4.86 -15.73
N VAL A 384 6.20 -4.48 -15.92
CA VAL A 384 5.45 -4.69 -17.16
C VAL A 384 5.38 -3.37 -17.88
N ASP A 385 6.07 -3.24 -19.01
CA ASP A 385 6.11 -1.99 -19.78
C ASP A 385 4.83 -1.76 -20.60
N ALA A 386 4.74 -0.60 -21.24
CA ALA A 386 3.58 -0.23 -22.07
C ALA A 386 3.33 -1.20 -23.24
N SER A 387 4.38 -1.89 -23.73
CA SER A 387 4.29 -2.91 -24.78
C SER A 387 3.96 -4.31 -24.27
N ASN A 388 3.64 -4.47 -23.00
CA ASN A 388 3.40 -5.75 -22.32
C ASN A 388 4.63 -6.67 -22.19
N LYS A 389 5.83 -6.11 -22.34
CA LYS A 389 7.06 -6.84 -22.08
C LYS A 389 7.38 -6.83 -20.60
N VAL A 390 7.79 -8.00 -20.06
CA VAL A 390 8.23 -8.16 -18.68
C VAL A 390 9.74 -7.94 -18.61
N TRP A 391 10.15 -7.12 -17.64
CA TRP A 391 11.52 -6.84 -17.28
C TRP A 391 11.73 -7.20 -15.82
N ILE A 392 12.85 -7.85 -15.50
CA ILE A 392 13.16 -8.28 -14.13
C ILE A 392 14.59 -7.82 -13.82
N SER A 393 14.80 -7.21 -12.65
CA SER A 393 16.14 -6.85 -12.19
C SER A 393 16.97 -8.11 -11.90
N LYS A 394 18.28 -8.04 -12.16
CA LYS A 394 19.20 -9.20 -12.01
C LYS A 394 19.17 -9.82 -10.62
N ARG A 395 19.08 -9.00 -9.57
CA ARG A 395 19.04 -9.48 -8.18
C ARG A 395 17.77 -10.27 -7.89
N LEU A 396 16.64 -9.86 -8.46
CA LEU A 396 15.35 -10.52 -8.21
C LEU A 396 15.10 -11.72 -9.14
N GLU A 397 15.74 -11.77 -10.31
CA GLU A 397 15.53 -12.82 -11.31
C GLU A 397 15.57 -14.26 -10.74
N PRO A 398 16.51 -14.64 -9.84
CA PRO A 398 16.54 -16.00 -9.27
C PRO A 398 15.35 -16.33 -8.36
N HIS A 399 14.59 -15.33 -7.89
CA HIS A 399 13.49 -15.47 -6.94
C HIS A 399 12.10 -15.39 -7.59
N VAL A 400 12.03 -15.04 -8.89
CA VAL A 400 10.77 -14.86 -9.62
C VAL A 400 10.47 -16.10 -10.45
N HIS A 401 9.27 -16.65 -10.25
CA HIS A 401 8.74 -17.71 -11.09
C HIS A 401 7.64 -17.16 -11.99
N VAL A 402 7.97 -16.88 -13.26
CA VAL A 402 7.01 -16.46 -14.30
C VAL A 402 6.38 -17.70 -14.90
N PHE A 403 5.07 -17.89 -14.73
CA PHE A 403 4.35 -19.08 -15.23
C PHE A 403 3.46 -18.79 -16.45
N ARG A 404 3.19 -17.53 -16.75
CA ARG A 404 2.50 -17.08 -17.97
C ARG A 404 2.92 -15.67 -18.36
N ARG A 405 2.59 -15.23 -19.56
CA ARG A 405 2.73 -13.83 -19.96
C ARG A 405 1.58 -13.01 -19.33
N PRO A 406 1.80 -11.72 -18.99
CA PRO A 406 0.72 -10.84 -18.65
C PRO A 406 -0.29 -10.74 -19.81
N THR A 407 -1.56 -10.51 -19.48
CA THR A 407 -2.62 -10.33 -20.48
C THR A 407 -2.34 -9.12 -21.35
N ASP A 408 -2.43 -9.29 -22.67
CA ASP A 408 -2.25 -8.19 -23.61
C ASP A 408 -3.61 -7.60 -23.97
N ALA A 409 -4.01 -6.58 -23.23
CA ALA A 409 -5.23 -5.79 -23.43
C ALA A 409 -4.91 -4.30 -23.19
N PRO A 410 -5.73 -3.37 -23.70
CA PRO A 410 -5.59 -1.93 -23.48
C PRO A 410 -5.61 -1.50 -22.01
#